data_26da60b16dd5e31802d7a129e216cc6c
#
_entry.id   26da60b16dd5e31802d7a129e216cc6c
#
_cell.length_a   1.000
_cell.length_b   1.000
_cell.length_c   1.000
_cell.angle_alpha   90.00
_cell.angle_beta   90.00
_cell.angle_gamma   90.00
#
_symmetry.space_group_name_H-M   'P 1'
#
loop_
_entity.id
_entity.type
_entity.pdbx_description
1 polymer ?
#
loop_
_entity_poly.entity_id
_entity_poly.type
_entity_poly.pdbx_seq_one_letter_code
_entity_poly.pdbx_strand_id
1 'polypeptide(L)'
;MKIIGIGKNYVNDKNDIPGLKTGNQLIFIKAESTLVTDNKDITFPEITNELVFEVELVAKIGKTGKNISEAEAASHISEIGIGIDYTAKDVLGPSRANKGPWALAKGFDGASPVNGFKPISHFKNINDINFSLNINGNNIQTGNTSDMIYNFNEIIAYVSKFMTLEPGDLIFTGTPATGAGLNYKGDHLEAFIEDELLLDFKLI
;
A
#
# COMPACT_ATOMS: atom_id res chain seq x y z
N MET A 1 -10.13 -12.29 5.27
CA MET A 1 -9.73 -11.11 4.45
C MET A 1 -8.32 -11.31 3.96
N LYS A 2 -7.99 -10.90 2.73
CA LYS A 2 -6.61 -10.87 2.23
C LYS A 2 -6.08 -9.44 2.24
N ILE A 3 -4.81 -9.27 2.61
CA ILE A 3 -4.09 -8.01 2.45
C ILE A 3 -2.98 -8.27 1.44
N ILE A 4 -3.08 -7.62 0.29
CA ILE A 4 -2.24 -7.86 -0.88
C ILE A 4 -1.40 -6.63 -1.12
N GLY A 5 -0.08 -6.76 -1.19
CA GLY A 5 0.83 -5.66 -1.50
C GLY A 5 1.42 -5.77 -2.89
N ILE A 6 1.54 -4.63 -3.57
CA ILE A 6 2.16 -4.50 -4.89
C ILE A 6 3.51 -3.79 -4.72
N GLY A 7 4.59 -4.52 -4.90
CA GLY A 7 5.93 -3.95 -4.76
C GLY A 7 6.42 -3.25 -6.03
N LYS A 8 7.18 -2.15 -5.85
CA LYS A 8 7.87 -1.41 -6.95
C LYS A 8 6.93 -0.92 -8.05
N ASN A 9 5.81 -0.32 -7.68
CA ASN A 9 4.77 0.09 -8.62
C ASN A 9 4.75 1.58 -8.98
N TYR A 10 5.69 2.37 -8.49
CA TYR A 10 5.78 3.80 -8.78
C TYR A 10 7.10 4.17 -9.43
N VAL A 11 7.07 5.19 -10.28
CA VAL A 11 8.24 5.77 -10.96
C VAL A 11 8.45 7.23 -10.56
N ASN A 12 9.66 7.74 -10.76
CA ASN A 12 9.97 9.17 -10.65
C ASN A 12 9.67 9.92 -11.96
N ASP A 13 9.76 9.24 -13.09
CA ASP A 13 9.46 9.78 -14.41
C ASP A 13 8.46 8.88 -15.13
N LYS A 14 7.30 9.43 -15.46
CA LYS A 14 6.23 8.71 -16.19
C LYS A 14 6.68 8.18 -17.55
N ASN A 15 7.70 8.79 -18.14
CA ASN A 15 8.26 8.32 -19.42
C ASN A 15 8.90 6.93 -19.28
N ASP A 16 9.25 6.50 -18.06
CA ASP A 16 9.83 5.17 -17.81
C ASP A 16 8.76 4.05 -17.78
N ILE A 17 7.49 4.40 -17.56
CA ILE A 17 6.40 3.43 -17.39
C ILE A 17 6.35 2.40 -18.52
N PRO A 18 6.37 2.77 -19.83
CA PRO A 18 6.27 1.78 -20.90
C PRO A 18 7.37 0.72 -20.87
N GLY A 19 8.61 1.12 -20.49
CA GLY A 19 9.74 0.20 -20.40
C GLY A 19 9.69 -0.73 -19.17
N LEU A 20 8.94 -0.36 -18.14
CA LEU A 20 8.81 -1.11 -16.88
C LEU A 20 7.58 -2.04 -16.86
N LYS A 21 6.63 -1.89 -17.79
CA LYS A 21 5.47 -2.79 -17.92
C LYS A 21 5.87 -4.14 -18.53
N THR A 22 6.45 -5.01 -17.72
CA THR A 22 6.90 -6.35 -18.14
C THR A 22 5.78 -7.39 -18.18
N GLY A 23 4.57 -7.04 -17.75
CA GLY A 23 3.45 -7.96 -17.58
C GLY A 23 3.49 -8.78 -16.29
N ASN A 24 4.59 -8.71 -15.51
CA ASN A 24 4.73 -9.39 -14.22
C ASN A 24 4.75 -8.35 -13.10
N GLN A 25 3.75 -8.41 -12.22
CA GLN A 25 3.69 -7.57 -11.03
C GLN A 25 4.28 -8.31 -9.84
N LEU A 26 5.04 -7.58 -9.00
CA LEU A 26 5.58 -8.13 -7.77
C LEU A 26 4.48 -8.12 -6.71
N ILE A 27 4.00 -9.29 -6.31
CA ILE A 27 2.91 -9.45 -5.35
C ILE A 27 3.39 -10.15 -4.11
N PHE A 28 2.95 -9.69 -2.95
CA PHE A 28 3.10 -10.37 -1.67
C PHE A 28 1.80 -10.28 -0.86
N ILE A 29 1.65 -11.18 0.10
CA ILE A 29 0.50 -11.23 1.00
C ILE A 29 0.96 -10.85 2.40
N LYS A 30 0.17 -10.03 3.07
CA LYS A 30 0.31 -9.73 4.50
C LYS A 30 -0.80 -10.45 5.27
N ALA A 31 -0.47 -10.90 6.48
CA ALA A 31 -1.45 -11.55 7.35
C ALA A 31 -2.53 -10.54 7.80
N GLU A 32 -3.74 -11.00 8.02
CA GLU A 32 -4.84 -10.16 8.55
C GLU A 32 -4.49 -9.55 9.91
N SER A 33 -3.69 -10.25 10.74
CA SER A 33 -3.19 -9.75 12.02
C SER A 33 -2.29 -8.51 11.92
N THR A 34 -1.80 -8.17 10.72
CA THR A 34 -1.02 -6.93 10.52
C THR A 34 -1.87 -5.66 10.56
N LEU A 35 -3.20 -5.80 10.40
CA LEU A 35 -4.12 -4.70 10.21
C LEU A 35 -4.31 -3.89 11.50
N VAL A 36 -4.16 -2.57 11.39
CA VAL A 36 -4.54 -1.61 12.42
C VAL A 36 -5.47 -0.57 11.80
N THR A 37 -6.61 -0.33 12.43
CA THR A 37 -7.64 0.62 11.98
C THR A 37 -7.91 1.66 13.05
N ASP A 38 -8.76 2.65 12.70
CA ASP A 38 -9.28 3.64 13.66
C ASP A 38 -8.20 4.55 14.28
N ASN A 39 -7.11 4.80 13.55
CA ASN A 39 -6.01 5.66 13.98
C ASN A 39 -5.41 5.24 15.34
N LYS A 40 -5.38 3.95 15.62
CA LYS A 40 -4.77 3.44 16.86
C LYS A 40 -3.25 3.54 16.77
N ASP A 41 -2.65 3.97 17.89
CA ASP A 41 -1.21 3.96 18.04
C ASP A 41 -0.63 2.54 17.87
N ILE A 42 0.58 2.47 17.35
CA ILE A 42 1.25 1.20 17.04
C ILE A 42 2.45 1.06 17.95
N THR A 43 2.52 -0.09 18.64
CA THR A 43 3.73 -0.44 19.39
C THR A 43 4.87 -0.70 18.41
N PHE A 44 6.01 -0.03 18.61
CA PHE A 44 7.20 -0.25 17.80
C PHE A 44 7.59 -1.74 17.87
N PRO A 45 7.71 -2.45 16.73
CA PRO A 45 7.93 -3.89 16.72
C PRO A 45 9.34 -4.26 17.19
N GLU A 46 9.44 -5.17 18.18
CA GLU A 46 10.73 -5.63 18.72
C GLU A 46 11.55 -6.49 17.74
N ILE A 47 10.93 -6.92 16.66
CA ILE A 47 11.54 -7.84 15.67
C ILE A 47 12.52 -7.15 14.72
N THR A 48 12.58 -5.82 14.73
CA THR A 48 13.40 -5.03 13.79
C THR A 48 13.99 -3.79 14.44
N ASN A 49 15.19 -3.43 14.00
CA ASN A 49 15.81 -2.14 14.29
C ASN A 49 15.73 -1.17 13.08
N GLU A 50 15.23 -1.65 11.95
CA GLU A 50 15.07 -0.88 10.71
C GLU A 50 13.64 -0.98 10.20
N LEU A 51 12.70 -0.30 10.91
CA LEU A 51 11.31 -0.20 10.51
C LEU A 51 11.17 0.86 9.40
N VAL A 52 10.87 0.43 8.18
CA VAL A 52 10.67 1.33 7.03
C VAL A 52 9.19 1.57 6.83
N PHE A 53 8.82 2.85 6.68
CA PHE A 53 7.47 3.26 6.26
C PHE A 53 7.38 3.39 4.74
N GLU A 54 6.22 3.03 4.19
CA GLU A 54 5.87 3.12 2.78
C GLU A 54 4.40 3.58 2.72
N VAL A 55 4.13 4.89 2.46
CA VAL A 55 2.75 5.37 2.34
C VAL A 55 2.14 4.90 1.03
N GLU A 56 0.92 4.38 1.08
CA GLU A 56 0.25 3.79 -0.07
C GLU A 56 -1.25 4.10 -0.09
N LEU A 57 -1.81 4.30 -1.28
CA LEU A 57 -3.25 4.18 -1.45
C LEU A 57 -3.65 2.71 -1.38
N VAL A 58 -4.80 2.46 -0.76
CA VAL A 58 -5.31 1.12 -0.51
C VAL A 58 -6.68 0.97 -1.13
N ALA A 59 -6.81 0.09 -2.13
CA ALA A 59 -8.10 -0.26 -2.70
C ALA A 59 -8.78 -1.33 -1.83
N LYS A 60 -10.04 -1.13 -1.49
CA LYS A 60 -10.89 -2.10 -0.81
C LYS A 60 -11.86 -2.74 -1.79
N ILE A 61 -11.83 -4.06 -1.85
CA ILE A 61 -12.70 -4.82 -2.73
C ILE A 61 -14.13 -4.84 -2.17
N GLY A 62 -15.11 -4.60 -3.01
CA GLY A 62 -16.53 -4.60 -2.65
C GLY A 62 -17.35 -5.68 -3.32
N LYS A 63 -16.79 -6.35 -4.35
CA LYS A 63 -17.49 -7.37 -5.13
C LYS A 63 -16.59 -8.54 -5.41
N THR A 64 -17.06 -9.76 -5.17
CA THR A 64 -16.33 -11.01 -5.47
C THR A 64 -16.02 -11.10 -6.96
N GLY A 65 -14.78 -11.52 -7.28
CA GLY A 65 -14.38 -11.73 -8.66
C GLY A 65 -13.14 -12.61 -8.83
N LYS A 66 -13.09 -13.31 -9.95
CA LYS A 66 -11.98 -14.14 -10.40
C LYS A 66 -11.81 -13.94 -11.92
N ASN A 67 -10.56 -13.84 -12.38
CA ASN A 67 -10.25 -13.55 -13.79
C ASN A 67 -10.97 -12.27 -14.30
N ILE A 68 -10.96 -11.23 -13.49
CA ILE A 68 -11.60 -9.94 -13.79
C ILE A 68 -10.85 -9.28 -14.95
N SER A 69 -11.60 -8.78 -15.95
CA SER A 69 -10.99 -7.98 -17.02
C SER A 69 -10.63 -6.58 -16.53
N GLU A 70 -9.65 -5.92 -17.15
CA GLU A 70 -9.30 -4.53 -16.83
C GLU A 70 -10.49 -3.58 -16.98
N ALA A 71 -11.37 -3.83 -17.96
CA ALA A 71 -12.56 -3.01 -18.20
C ALA A 71 -13.59 -3.11 -17.06
N GLU A 72 -13.63 -4.23 -16.34
CA GLU A 72 -14.56 -4.47 -15.24
C GLU A 72 -13.95 -4.15 -13.86
N ALA A 73 -12.63 -4.05 -13.78
CA ALA A 73 -11.87 -4.01 -12.54
C ALA A 73 -12.33 -2.91 -11.57
N ALA A 74 -12.57 -1.69 -12.06
CA ALA A 74 -13.03 -0.58 -11.23
C ALA A 74 -14.37 -0.88 -10.55
N SER A 75 -15.25 -1.69 -11.14
CA SER A 75 -16.54 -2.08 -10.55
C SER A 75 -16.40 -3.01 -9.35
N HIS A 76 -15.22 -3.57 -9.12
CA HIS A 76 -14.91 -4.41 -7.96
C HIS A 76 -14.33 -3.62 -6.78
N ILE A 77 -13.92 -2.36 -6.99
CA ILE A 77 -13.46 -1.48 -5.91
C ILE A 77 -14.67 -0.80 -5.28
N SER A 78 -14.84 -0.93 -3.97
CA SER A 78 -15.87 -0.19 -3.23
C SER A 78 -15.36 1.16 -2.73
N GLU A 79 -14.13 1.17 -2.21
CA GLU A 79 -13.54 2.30 -1.53
C GLU A 79 -12.04 2.37 -1.80
N ILE A 80 -11.48 3.59 -1.67
CA ILE A 80 -10.03 3.82 -1.63
C ILE A 80 -9.72 4.53 -0.31
N GLY A 81 -8.73 4.02 0.41
CA GLY A 81 -8.20 4.60 1.64
C GLY A 81 -6.70 4.80 1.54
N ILE A 82 -6.08 5.12 2.67
CA ILE A 82 -4.64 5.32 2.78
C ILE A 82 -4.08 4.44 3.89
N GLY A 83 -2.85 3.94 3.72
CA GLY A 83 -2.18 3.12 4.70
C GLY A 83 -0.67 3.24 4.64
N ILE A 84 -0.02 2.60 5.60
CA ILE A 84 1.44 2.41 5.60
C ILE A 84 1.73 0.91 5.43
N ASP A 85 2.51 0.55 4.41
CA ASP A 85 3.08 -0.78 4.29
C ASP A 85 4.41 -0.84 5.04
N TYR A 86 4.37 -1.15 6.33
CA TYR A 86 5.58 -1.29 7.12
C TYR A 86 6.42 -2.49 6.70
N THR A 87 7.72 -2.26 6.67
CA THR A 87 8.74 -3.25 6.31
C THR A 87 9.82 -3.32 7.37
N ALA A 88 10.04 -4.51 7.93
CA ALA A 88 11.23 -4.83 8.72
C ALA A 88 12.40 -5.06 7.77
N LYS A 89 13.19 -3.99 7.47
CA LYS A 89 14.19 -3.99 6.41
C LYS A 89 15.37 -4.92 6.69
N ASP A 90 15.81 -4.98 7.93
CA ASP A 90 16.88 -5.86 8.40
C ASP A 90 16.47 -7.35 8.35
N VAL A 91 15.16 -7.65 8.47
CA VAL A 91 14.59 -9.00 8.24
C VAL A 91 14.44 -9.30 6.75
N LEU A 92 14.05 -8.30 5.95
CA LEU A 92 13.85 -8.44 4.51
C LEU A 92 15.16 -8.68 3.75
N GLY A 93 16.23 -8.00 4.16
CA GLY A 93 17.53 -8.06 3.48
C GLY A 93 18.06 -9.48 3.30
N PRO A 94 18.25 -10.25 4.37
CA PRO A 94 18.68 -11.67 4.29
C PRO A 94 17.71 -12.55 3.50
N SER A 95 16.39 -12.32 3.64
CA SER A 95 15.40 -13.08 2.88
C SER A 95 15.55 -12.87 1.37
N ARG A 96 15.71 -11.60 0.94
CA ARG A 96 15.97 -11.26 -0.47
C ARG A 96 17.28 -11.87 -1.00
N ALA A 97 18.36 -11.81 -0.21
CA ALA A 97 19.65 -12.37 -0.59
C ALA A 97 19.56 -13.89 -0.84
N ASN A 98 18.75 -14.59 -0.05
CA ASN A 98 18.50 -16.01 -0.18
C ASN A 98 17.34 -16.38 -1.12
N LYS A 99 16.76 -15.38 -1.85
CA LYS A 99 15.58 -15.56 -2.70
C LYS A 99 14.38 -16.15 -1.94
N GLY A 100 14.30 -15.88 -0.64
CA GLY A 100 13.25 -16.35 0.25
C GLY A 100 11.98 -15.45 0.23
N PRO A 101 10.91 -15.89 0.90
CA PRO A 101 9.65 -15.15 0.99
C PRO A 101 9.79 -13.91 1.89
N TRP A 102 8.91 -12.93 1.69
CA TRP A 102 8.89 -11.67 2.46
C TRP A 102 7.99 -11.74 3.71
N ALA A 103 7.39 -12.88 3.98
CA ALA A 103 6.33 -13.03 4.96
C ALA A 103 6.68 -12.48 6.36
N LEU A 104 7.88 -12.77 6.88
CA LEU A 104 8.28 -12.28 8.20
C LEU A 104 8.57 -10.77 8.21
N ALA A 105 9.09 -10.24 7.10
CA ALA A 105 9.43 -8.82 6.98
C ALA A 105 8.22 -7.91 6.75
N LYS A 106 7.10 -8.46 6.26
CA LYS A 106 5.89 -7.73 5.87
C LYS A 106 4.65 -8.15 6.68
N GLY A 107 4.70 -9.28 7.39
CA GLY A 107 3.54 -9.92 8.00
C GLY A 107 3.50 -9.85 9.54
N PHE A 108 4.29 -8.99 10.18
CA PHE A 108 4.28 -8.80 11.64
C PHE A 108 3.07 -7.95 12.10
N ASP A 109 2.67 -8.10 13.35
CA ASP A 109 1.53 -7.36 13.92
C ASP A 109 1.76 -5.84 13.85
N GLY A 110 0.73 -5.10 13.41
CA GLY A 110 0.83 -3.65 13.23
C GLY A 110 1.48 -3.19 11.91
N ALA A 111 1.86 -4.11 11.02
CA ALA A 111 2.54 -3.77 9.77
C ALA A 111 1.65 -3.14 8.69
N SER A 112 0.34 -3.02 8.92
CA SER A 112 -0.61 -2.46 7.94
C SER A 112 -1.62 -1.51 8.60
N PRO A 113 -1.21 -0.36 9.13
CA PRO A 113 -2.17 0.65 9.52
C PRO A 113 -2.87 1.23 8.29
N VAL A 114 -4.21 1.29 8.34
CA VAL A 114 -5.05 1.84 7.25
C VAL A 114 -6.22 2.61 7.83
N ASN A 115 -6.62 3.67 7.15
CA ASN A 115 -7.83 4.42 7.51
C ASN A 115 -8.36 5.24 6.33
N GLY A 116 -9.45 6.02 6.59
CA GLY A 116 -9.95 7.04 5.70
C GLY A 116 -10.54 6.54 4.40
N PHE A 117 -11.13 5.34 4.40
CA PHE A 117 -11.77 4.80 3.21
C PHE A 117 -12.94 5.67 2.74
N LYS A 118 -12.87 6.11 1.48
CA LYS A 118 -13.91 6.86 0.76
C LYS A 118 -14.46 6.02 -0.37
N PRO A 119 -15.77 6.08 -0.66
CA PRO A 119 -16.33 5.42 -1.84
C PRO A 119 -15.57 5.79 -3.12
N ILE A 120 -15.39 4.83 -4.03
CA ILE A 120 -14.68 5.09 -5.29
C ILE A 120 -15.29 6.27 -6.07
N SER A 121 -16.61 6.49 -5.94
CA SER A 121 -17.33 7.60 -6.56
C SER A 121 -16.97 8.98 -6.00
N HIS A 122 -16.26 9.04 -4.86
CA HIS A 122 -15.73 10.29 -4.31
C HIS A 122 -14.64 10.88 -5.20
N PHE A 123 -13.89 10.04 -5.89
CA PHE A 123 -12.77 10.43 -6.73
C PHE A 123 -13.20 10.67 -8.17
N LYS A 124 -12.90 11.85 -8.72
CA LYS A 124 -13.19 12.18 -10.13
C LYS A 124 -12.42 11.30 -11.10
N ASN A 125 -11.18 10.98 -10.75
CA ASN A 125 -10.29 10.11 -11.52
C ASN A 125 -9.36 9.35 -10.58
N ILE A 126 -9.55 8.04 -10.44
CA ILE A 126 -8.70 7.20 -9.59
C ILE A 126 -7.25 7.08 -10.08
N ASN A 127 -6.98 7.47 -11.34
CA ASN A 127 -5.65 7.50 -11.91
C ASN A 127 -4.95 8.87 -11.76
N ASP A 128 -5.52 9.79 -10.98
CA ASP A 128 -4.96 11.11 -10.70
C ASP A 128 -5.38 11.56 -9.30
N ILE A 129 -4.89 10.86 -8.29
CA ILE A 129 -5.12 11.14 -6.87
C ILE A 129 -3.77 11.48 -6.24
N ASN A 130 -3.68 12.64 -5.60
CA ASN A 130 -2.52 13.01 -4.78
C ASN A 130 -2.63 12.40 -3.39
N PHE A 131 -1.50 12.00 -2.84
CA PHE A 131 -1.42 11.56 -1.45
C PHE A 131 -0.05 11.87 -0.86
N SER A 132 0.01 11.99 0.45
CA SER A 132 1.26 12.34 1.12
C SER A 132 1.33 11.79 2.53
N LEU A 133 2.54 11.80 3.07
CA LEU A 133 2.85 11.45 4.46
C LEU A 133 3.69 12.55 5.10
N ASN A 134 3.22 13.03 6.23
CA ASN A 134 4.02 13.84 7.16
C ASN A 134 4.49 12.96 8.32
N ILE A 135 5.71 13.20 8.77
CA ILE A 135 6.25 12.62 10.00
C ILE A 135 6.74 13.76 10.89
N ASN A 136 6.23 13.83 12.12
CA ASN A 136 6.54 14.89 13.08
C ASN A 136 6.30 16.30 12.49
N GLY A 137 5.23 16.45 11.71
CA GLY A 137 4.83 17.71 11.05
C GLY A 137 5.62 18.06 9.78
N ASN A 138 6.57 17.24 9.35
CA ASN A 138 7.33 17.47 8.12
C ASN A 138 6.83 16.56 7.00
N ASN A 139 6.60 17.11 5.79
CA ASN A 139 6.25 16.31 4.63
C ASN A 139 7.45 15.47 4.19
N ILE A 140 7.29 14.14 4.16
CA ILE A 140 8.36 13.18 3.88
C ILE A 140 8.14 12.43 2.57
N GLN A 141 6.89 12.04 2.28
CA GLN A 141 6.54 11.38 1.02
C GLN A 141 5.39 12.11 0.35
N THR A 142 5.44 12.20 -0.96
CA THR A 142 4.34 12.67 -1.81
C THR A 142 4.25 11.78 -3.04
N GLY A 143 3.05 11.41 -3.44
CA GLY A 143 2.77 10.58 -4.61
C GLY A 143 1.52 11.01 -5.34
N ASN A 144 1.41 10.54 -6.57
CA ASN A 144 0.21 10.66 -7.39
C ASN A 144 -0.02 9.33 -8.11
N THR A 145 -1.27 8.88 -8.20
CA THR A 145 -1.58 7.59 -8.85
C THR A 145 -1.25 7.54 -10.33
N SER A 146 -1.07 8.69 -10.99
CA SER A 146 -0.59 8.76 -12.37
C SER A 146 0.87 8.34 -12.55
N ASP A 147 1.62 8.15 -11.45
CA ASP A 147 3.00 7.68 -11.44
C ASP A 147 3.08 6.14 -11.27
N MET A 148 1.93 5.46 -11.18
CA MET A 148 1.87 4.01 -11.10
C MET A 148 2.32 3.35 -12.41
N ILE A 149 3.16 2.32 -12.31
CA ILE A 149 3.49 1.44 -13.44
C ILE A 149 2.24 0.66 -13.87
N TYR A 150 1.55 0.05 -12.91
CA TYR A 150 0.29 -0.65 -13.11
C TYR A 150 -0.81 0.07 -12.32
N ASN A 151 -1.82 0.59 -13.00
CA ASN A 151 -2.95 1.27 -12.38
C ASN A 151 -3.88 0.29 -11.65
N PHE A 152 -4.88 0.82 -10.95
CA PHE A 152 -5.84 0.01 -10.18
C PHE A 152 -6.47 -1.12 -11.01
N ASN A 153 -6.87 -0.84 -12.25
CA ASN A 153 -7.53 -1.83 -13.11
C ASN A 153 -6.58 -2.96 -13.50
N GLU A 154 -5.36 -2.62 -13.87
CA GLU A 154 -4.31 -3.58 -14.22
C GLU A 154 -3.91 -4.45 -13.02
N ILE A 155 -3.84 -3.86 -11.82
CA ILE A 155 -3.56 -4.59 -10.57
C ILE A 155 -4.65 -5.62 -10.30
N ILE A 156 -5.91 -5.20 -10.28
CA ILE A 156 -7.05 -6.08 -10.01
C ILE A 156 -7.16 -7.20 -11.05
N ALA A 157 -7.04 -6.85 -12.33
CA ALA A 157 -7.06 -7.84 -13.41
C ALA A 157 -5.94 -8.87 -13.24
N TYR A 158 -4.74 -8.42 -12.88
CA TYR A 158 -3.59 -9.31 -12.67
C TYR A 158 -3.77 -10.21 -11.44
N VAL A 159 -4.06 -9.64 -10.29
CA VAL A 159 -4.20 -10.38 -9.01
C VAL A 159 -5.33 -11.40 -9.10
N SER A 160 -6.45 -11.04 -9.71
CA SER A 160 -7.61 -11.92 -9.84
C SER A 160 -7.37 -13.16 -10.73
N LYS A 161 -6.28 -13.22 -11.51
CA LYS A 161 -5.87 -14.43 -12.22
C LYS A 161 -5.37 -15.52 -11.27
N PHE A 162 -4.78 -15.13 -10.14
CA PHE A 162 -4.17 -16.07 -9.19
C PHE A 162 -5.12 -16.42 -8.04
N MET A 163 -5.87 -15.44 -7.54
CA MET A 163 -6.74 -15.62 -6.38
C MET A 163 -8.10 -14.94 -6.60
N THR A 164 -9.17 -15.54 -6.08
CA THR A 164 -10.47 -14.89 -6.02
C THR A 164 -10.39 -13.71 -5.08
N LEU A 165 -10.79 -12.53 -5.55
CA LEU A 165 -10.96 -11.35 -4.71
C LEU A 165 -12.34 -11.37 -4.08
N GLU A 166 -12.45 -10.95 -2.82
CA GLU A 166 -13.68 -10.98 -2.04
C GLU A 166 -13.93 -9.64 -1.35
N PRO A 167 -15.19 -9.29 -1.06
CA PRO A 167 -15.51 -8.09 -0.30
C PRO A 167 -14.70 -8.01 1.00
N GLY A 168 -14.08 -6.84 1.24
CA GLY A 168 -13.21 -6.59 2.38
C GLY A 168 -11.73 -6.86 2.12
N ASP A 169 -11.33 -7.52 1.03
CA ASP A 169 -9.91 -7.64 0.68
C ASP A 169 -9.31 -6.26 0.44
N LEU A 170 -8.08 -6.06 0.88
CA LEU A 170 -7.32 -4.82 0.74
C LEU A 170 -6.15 -5.03 -0.23
N ILE A 171 -5.96 -4.06 -1.12
CA ILE A 171 -4.84 -4.03 -2.06
C ILE A 171 -4.05 -2.75 -1.86
N PHE A 172 -2.86 -2.87 -1.30
CA PHE A 172 -1.85 -1.82 -1.23
C PHE A 172 -1.20 -1.68 -2.59
N THR A 173 -1.20 -0.47 -3.14
CA THR A 173 -0.89 -0.23 -4.56
C THR A 173 0.56 0.09 -4.86
N GLY A 174 1.40 0.08 -3.86
CA GLY A 174 2.80 0.50 -3.93
C GLY A 174 3.00 1.91 -3.38
N THR A 175 4.23 2.21 -2.99
CA THR A 175 4.64 3.50 -2.43
C THR A 175 5.33 4.37 -3.49
N PRO A 176 5.28 5.71 -3.36
CA PRO A 176 6.06 6.61 -4.22
C PRO A 176 7.53 6.21 -4.30
N ALA A 177 8.15 6.39 -5.46
CA ALA A 177 9.52 5.93 -5.72
C ALA A 177 10.59 6.63 -4.84
N THR A 178 10.25 7.74 -4.22
CA THR A 178 11.10 8.50 -3.29
C THR A 178 10.45 8.65 -1.94
N GLY A 179 11.25 8.94 -0.91
CA GLY A 179 10.78 9.35 0.41
C GLY A 179 10.56 8.22 1.42
N ALA A 180 10.53 6.94 1.00
CA ALA A 180 10.49 5.83 1.96
C ALA A 180 11.75 5.84 2.85
N GLY A 181 11.57 5.68 4.16
CA GLY A 181 12.65 5.81 5.12
C GLY A 181 12.38 5.12 6.45
N LEU A 182 13.25 5.33 7.42
CA LEU A 182 13.13 4.72 8.74
C LEU A 182 12.16 5.50 9.63
N ASN A 183 11.34 4.77 10.37
CA ASN A 183 10.59 5.28 11.51
C ASN A 183 11.26 4.92 12.82
N TYR A 184 11.01 5.74 13.82
CA TYR A 184 11.53 5.56 15.17
C TYR A 184 10.39 5.60 16.20
N LYS A 185 10.61 4.98 17.34
CA LYS A 185 9.70 5.08 18.47
C LYS A 185 9.51 6.54 18.86
N GLY A 186 8.25 6.96 18.97
CA GLY A 186 7.85 8.34 19.23
C GLY A 186 7.45 9.14 18.00
N ASP A 187 7.68 8.63 16.79
CA ASP A 187 7.25 9.30 15.56
C ASP A 187 5.72 9.40 15.49
N HIS A 188 5.24 10.56 15.04
CA HIS A 188 3.85 10.85 14.73
C HIS A 188 3.67 10.89 13.21
N LEU A 189 2.81 10.02 12.69
CA LEU A 189 2.54 9.88 11.26
C LEU A 189 1.16 10.43 10.93
N GLU A 190 1.10 11.29 9.91
CA GLU A 190 -0.11 11.90 9.40
C GLU A 190 -0.15 11.71 7.88
N ALA A 191 -1.11 10.91 7.36
CA ALA A 191 -1.21 10.66 5.94
C ALA A 191 -2.50 11.25 5.34
N PHE A 192 -2.36 11.79 4.14
CA PHE A 192 -3.37 12.59 3.46
C PHE A 192 -3.71 12.02 2.10
N ILE A 193 -5.00 12.07 1.73
CA ILE A 193 -5.45 11.97 0.34
C ILE A 193 -5.94 13.35 -0.05
N GLU A 194 -5.40 13.91 -1.14
CA GLU A 194 -5.51 15.32 -1.46
C GLU A 194 -5.11 16.16 -0.24
N ASP A 195 -5.97 17.03 0.25
CA ASP A 195 -5.73 17.87 1.43
C ASP A 195 -6.40 17.31 2.71
N GLU A 196 -7.01 16.11 2.66
CA GLU A 196 -7.75 15.53 3.78
C GLU A 196 -6.85 14.60 4.60
N LEU A 197 -6.66 14.90 5.91
CA LEU A 197 -6.00 14.03 6.87
C LEU A 197 -6.88 12.80 7.14
N LEU A 198 -6.40 11.62 6.80
CA LEU A 198 -7.18 10.39 6.87
C LEU A 198 -6.56 9.31 7.76
N LEU A 199 -5.24 9.33 7.94
CA LEU A 199 -4.54 8.41 8.83
C LEU A 199 -3.65 9.22 9.78
N ASP A 200 -3.81 9.01 11.08
CA ASP A 200 -3.14 9.77 12.15
C ASP A 200 -2.87 8.83 13.32
N PHE A 201 -1.59 8.55 13.61
CA PHE A 201 -1.19 7.66 14.72
C PHE A 201 0.25 7.90 15.13
N LYS A 202 0.63 7.35 16.30
CA LYS A 202 2.00 7.38 16.82
C LYS A 202 2.60 5.99 16.94
N LEU A 203 3.91 5.93 16.78
CA LEU A 203 4.71 4.75 17.15
C LEU A 203 5.10 4.86 18.65
N ILE A 204 4.59 3.99 19.49
CA ILE A 204 4.77 4.01 20.95
C ILE A 204 5.66 2.87 21.47
#